data_3cddfbcd5f64c0693d90cabdf1f1f3c1
#
_entry.id   3cddfbcd5f64c0693d90cabdf1f1f3c1
#
_cell.length_a   1.000
_cell.length_b   1.000
_cell.length_c   1.000
_cell.angle_alpha   90.00
_cell.angle_beta   90.00
_cell.angle_gamma   90.00
#
_symmetry.space_group_name_H-M   'P 1'
#
loop_
_entity.id
_entity.type
_entity.pdbx_description
1 polymer ?
#
loop_
_entity_poly.entity_id
_entity_poly.type
_entity_poly.pdbx_seq_one_letter_code
_entity_poly.pdbx_strand_id
1 'polypeptide(L)'
;LCLQFAKSGAHVLGIDLDNQKTEALNRGESYIKHIVSKDLKAQREAGRLEATTDYSRIGELDAVLICVPTPLNKQREPNLSYVLNTARSISPYLSKGVTVILESTTYPGTTEDELRPILEAGSKMKAGEGFYLAYSPEREDPGNADSQVAKIPKVIGGYTQTCLEQAIKVYQIAIEQLVPVSSCRAAEATKLLENIFRCVNIALVNELKIIYQKMGVDIWEVIESAKTKPFGYMPFYPGPGLGGHCIPIDPFYLSWKARQYGMDARFVELA
;
A
#
# COMPACT_ATOMS: atom_id res chain seq x y z
N LEU A 1 6.32 7.92 3.10
CA LEU A 1 7.38 7.30 2.31
C LEU A 1 8.27 8.34 1.61
N CYS A 2 7.74 9.31 0.82
CA CYS A 2 8.54 10.36 0.16
C CYS A 2 9.50 11.08 1.13
N LEU A 3 8.99 11.51 2.28
CA LEU A 3 9.81 12.15 3.31
C LEU A 3 10.92 11.23 3.84
N GLN A 4 10.66 9.93 3.98
CA GLN A 4 11.64 8.95 4.42
C GLN A 4 12.78 8.80 3.40
N PHE A 5 12.46 8.68 2.10
CA PHE A 5 13.48 8.66 1.05
C PHE A 5 14.32 9.95 1.04
N ALA A 6 13.68 11.11 1.13
CA ALA A 6 14.40 12.40 1.17
C ALA A 6 15.33 12.51 2.40
N LYS A 7 14.88 12.08 3.59
CA LYS A 7 15.71 12.03 4.80
C LYS A 7 16.91 11.07 4.64
N SER A 8 16.73 9.99 3.87
CA SER A 8 17.80 9.02 3.57
C SER A 8 18.75 9.46 2.45
N GLY A 9 18.58 10.68 1.92
CA GLY A 9 19.49 11.29 0.95
C GLY A 9 19.08 11.17 -0.52
N ALA A 10 17.95 10.52 -0.82
CA ALA A 10 17.44 10.47 -2.19
C ALA A 10 16.85 11.83 -2.62
N HIS A 11 16.91 12.12 -3.92
CA HIS A 11 16.13 13.19 -4.53
C HIS A 11 14.73 12.66 -4.87
N VAL A 12 13.71 13.29 -4.32
CA VAL A 12 12.32 12.85 -4.45
C VAL A 12 11.49 13.88 -5.19
N LEU A 13 10.86 13.46 -6.28
CA LEU A 13 9.87 14.23 -7.01
C LEU A 13 8.46 13.67 -6.75
N GLY A 14 7.66 14.40 -5.99
CA GLY A 14 6.24 14.08 -5.80
C GLY A 14 5.43 14.53 -7.00
N ILE A 15 4.64 13.62 -7.61
CA ILE A 15 3.73 13.97 -8.71
C ILE A 15 2.30 13.78 -8.23
N ASP A 16 1.49 14.82 -8.25
CA ASP A 16 0.07 14.79 -7.90
C ASP A 16 -0.73 15.63 -8.91
N LEU A 17 -1.95 15.22 -9.22
CA LEU A 17 -2.86 15.98 -10.09
C LEU A 17 -3.37 17.27 -9.44
N ASP A 18 -3.35 17.33 -8.11
CA ASP A 18 -3.82 18.46 -7.32
C ASP A 18 -2.71 19.51 -7.18
N ASN A 19 -2.84 20.60 -7.93
CA ASN A 19 -1.89 21.71 -7.89
C ASN A 19 -1.75 22.36 -6.50
N GLN A 20 -2.83 22.37 -5.70
CA GLN A 20 -2.77 22.92 -4.33
C GLN A 20 -1.84 22.09 -3.43
N LYS A 21 -1.86 20.76 -3.59
CA LYS A 21 -0.96 19.86 -2.84
C LYS A 21 0.48 20.05 -3.28
N THR A 22 0.75 20.09 -4.58
CA THR A 22 2.12 20.28 -5.09
C THR A 22 2.70 21.64 -4.68
N GLU A 23 1.91 22.70 -4.72
CA GLU A 23 2.30 24.02 -4.23
C GLU A 23 2.56 24.04 -2.71
N ALA A 24 1.69 23.41 -1.90
CA ALA A 24 1.89 23.30 -0.45
C ALA A 24 3.20 22.57 -0.13
N LEU A 25 3.45 21.42 -0.76
CA LEU A 25 4.71 20.67 -0.60
C LEU A 25 5.93 21.53 -1.00
N ASN A 26 5.84 22.27 -2.09
CA ASN A 26 6.92 23.15 -2.55
C ASN A 26 7.18 24.34 -1.61
N ARG A 27 6.18 24.77 -0.82
CA ARG A 27 6.35 25.73 0.29
C ARG A 27 6.86 25.07 1.57
N GLY A 28 6.98 23.73 1.60
CA GLY A 28 7.34 22.97 2.82
C GLY A 28 6.20 22.82 3.81
N GLU A 29 4.95 22.92 3.34
CA GLU A 29 3.73 22.78 4.15
C GLU A 29 3.15 21.37 4.02
N SER A 30 2.86 20.74 5.16
CA SER A 30 2.22 19.42 5.17
C SER A 30 0.70 19.56 5.20
N TYR A 31 0.02 18.83 4.30
CA TYR A 31 -1.42 18.60 4.36
C TYR A 31 -1.78 17.27 5.05
N ILE A 32 -0.78 16.54 5.53
CA ILE A 32 -0.94 15.25 6.24
C ILE A 32 -0.72 15.49 7.73
N LYS A 33 -1.72 15.23 8.56
CA LYS A 33 -1.74 15.59 9.98
C LYS A 33 -0.56 15.09 10.81
N HIS A 34 -0.08 13.87 10.55
CA HIS A 34 1.02 13.26 11.30
C HIS A 34 2.41 13.57 10.71
N ILE A 35 2.49 14.29 9.59
CA ILE A 35 3.76 14.72 9.00
C ILE A 35 4.02 16.18 9.35
N VAL A 36 5.13 16.43 10.04
CA VAL A 36 5.50 17.77 10.52
C VAL A 36 6.05 18.62 9.38
N SER A 37 5.46 19.79 9.14
CA SER A 37 5.91 20.74 8.09
C SER A 37 7.39 21.10 8.19
N LYS A 38 7.95 21.19 9.41
CA LYS A 38 9.37 21.46 9.62
C LYS A 38 10.27 20.46 8.91
N ASP A 39 9.89 19.18 8.93
CA ASP A 39 10.67 18.11 8.30
C ASP A 39 10.62 18.21 6.77
N LEU A 40 9.43 18.53 6.21
CA LEU A 40 9.27 18.76 4.78
C LEU A 40 10.10 19.96 4.31
N LYS A 41 10.01 21.08 5.05
CA LYS A 41 10.75 22.30 4.77
C LYS A 41 12.26 22.06 4.74
N ALA A 42 12.79 21.32 5.71
CA ALA A 42 14.20 20.96 5.75
C ALA A 42 14.65 20.17 4.50
N GLN A 43 13.83 19.24 4.01
CA GLN A 43 14.18 18.49 2.79
C GLN A 43 14.01 19.34 1.51
N ARG A 44 13.06 20.27 1.48
CA ARG A 44 12.94 21.26 0.40
C ARG A 44 14.18 22.17 0.33
N GLU A 45 14.58 22.75 1.45
CA GLU A 45 15.74 23.63 1.56
C GLU A 45 17.05 22.89 1.21
N ALA A 46 17.15 21.59 1.50
CA ALA A 46 18.24 20.73 1.10
C ALA A 46 18.20 20.31 -0.39
N GLY A 47 17.18 20.72 -1.16
CA GLY A 47 17.00 20.35 -2.56
C GLY A 47 16.65 18.87 -2.80
N ARG A 48 16.19 18.15 -1.76
CA ARG A 48 15.91 16.71 -1.84
C ARG A 48 14.44 16.37 -2.04
N LEU A 49 13.55 17.32 -1.94
CA LEU A 49 12.11 17.12 -2.13
C LEU A 49 11.57 18.22 -3.03
N GLU A 50 10.88 17.83 -4.09
CA GLU A 50 10.18 18.70 -5.01
C GLU A 50 8.82 18.10 -5.36
N ALA A 51 7.83 18.91 -5.77
CA ALA A 51 6.54 18.43 -6.23
C ALA A 51 6.12 19.14 -7.53
N THR A 52 5.42 18.40 -8.40
CA THR A 52 4.95 18.89 -9.70
C THR A 52 3.66 18.20 -10.13
N THR A 53 2.95 18.81 -11.08
CA THR A 53 1.85 18.18 -11.82
C THR A 53 2.29 17.66 -13.19
N ASP A 54 3.55 17.88 -13.57
CA ASP A 54 4.09 17.55 -14.89
C ASP A 54 4.65 16.11 -14.94
N TYR A 55 3.94 15.23 -15.62
CA TYR A 55 4.34 13.84 -15.84
C TYR A 55 5.55 13.67 -16.76
N SER A 56 5.90 14.67 -17.60
CA SER A 56 7.06 14.56 -18.48
C SER A 56 8.37 14.40 -17.71
N ARG A 57 8.42 14.85 -16.48
CA ARG A 57 9.57 14.73 -15.58
C ARG A 57 9.84 13.31 -15.09
N ILE A 58 8.95 12.34 -15.36
CA ILE A 58 9.20 10.92 -15.12
C ILE A 58 10.49 10.44 -15.78
N GLY A 59 10.84 10.99 -16.95
CA GLY A 59 12.07 10.65 -17.67
C GLY A 59 13.37 10.96 -16.92
N GLU A 60 13.33 11.77 -15.85
CA GLU A 60 14.46 12.14 -15.01
C GLU A 60 14.71 11.12 -13.88
N LEU A 61 13.80 10.14 -13.66
CA LEU A 61 13.77 9.34 -12.45
C LEU A 61 14.36 7.94 -12.65
N ASP A 62 15.05 7.44 -11.62
CA ASP A 62 15.55 6.07 -11.53
C ASP A 62 14.48 5.10 -11.06
N ALA A 63 13.50 5.58 -10.28
CA ALA A 63 12.39 4.79 -9.77
C ALA A 63 11.08 5.59 -9.70
N VAL A 64 9.96 4.93 -9.97
CA VAL A 64 8.59 5.48 -9.91
C VAL A 64 7.74 4.61 -8.99
N LEU A 65 7.26 5.19 -7.88
CA LEU A 65 6.38 4.52 -6.92
C LEU A 65 4.95 5.02 -7.12
N ILE A 66 4.03 4.12 -7.43
CA ILE A 66 2.61 4.44 -7.67
C ILE A 66 1.82 4.22 -6.38
N CYS A 67 1.41 5.32 -5.73
CA CYS A 67 0.75 5.36 -4.43
C CYS A 67 -0.64 6.02 -4.51
N VAL A 68 -1.40 5.75 -5.57
CA VAL A 68 -2.71 6.37 -5.82
C VAL A 68 -3.84 5.62 -5.11
N PRO A 69 -5.00 6.28 -4.85
CA PRO A 69 -6.14 5.64 -4.23
C PRO A 69 -6.69 4.47 -5.06
N THR A 70 -7.21 3.45 -4.36
CA THR A 70 -7.89 2.29 -4.93
C THR A 70 -9.23 2.08 -4.21
N PRO A 71 -10.26 2.91 -4.47
CA PRO A 71 -11.57 2.81 -3.83
C PRO A 71 -12.39 1.66 -4.41
N LEU A 72 -13.51 1.35 -3.75
CA LEU A 72 -14.57 0.53 -4.35
C LEU A 72 -15.53 1.42 -5.17
N ASN A 73 -16.13 0.84 -6.21
CA ASN A 73 -17.26 1.44 -6.91
C ASN A 73 -18.57 1.27 -6.09
N LYS A 74 -19.69 1.76 -6.62
CA LYS A 74 -21.03 1.65 -5.97
C LYS A 74 -21.49 0.20 -5.80
N GLN A 75 -20.99 -0.72 -6.59
CA GLN A 75 -21.27 -2.16 -6.55
C GLN A 75 -20.33 -2.92 -5.61
N ARG A 76 -19.48 -2.22 -4.86
CA ARG A 76 -18.41 -2.77 -4.00
C ARG A 76 -17.37 -3.59 -4.77
N GLU A 77 -17.09 -3.22 -6.00
CA GLU A 77 -16.03 -3.83 -6.82
C GLU A 77 -14.79 -2.94 -6.83
N PRO A 78 -13.59 -3.51 -7.00
CA PRO A 78 -12.33 -2.75 -7.10
C PRO A 78 -12.36 -1.71 -8.22
N ASN A 79 -12.05 -0.45 -7.91
CA ASN A 79 -11.90 0.59 -8.91
C ASN A 79 -10.42 0.91 -9.12
N LEU A 80 -9.83 0.31 -10.15
CA LEU A 80 -8.43 0.51 -10.52
C LEU A 80 -8.19 1.72 -11.43
N SER A 81 -9.21 2.54 -11.71
CA SER A 81 -9.09 3.65 -12.68
C SER A 81 -7.93 4.59 -12.39
N TYR A 82 -7.67 4.91 -11.10
CA TYR A 82 -6.54 5.76 -10.71
C TYR A 82 -5.19 5.11 -11.06
N VAL A 83 -5.00 3.82 -10.74
CA VAL A 83 -3.79 3.06 -11.06
C VAL A 83 -3.57 3.00 -12.57
N LEU A 84 -4.61 2.61 -13.32
CA LEU A 84 -4.51 2.43 -14.78
C LEU A 84 -4.33 3.77 -15.52
N ASN A 85 -4.97 4.86 -15.04
CA ASN A 85 -4.78 6.19 -15.61
C ASN A 85 -3.38 6.71 -15.30
N THR A 86 -2.86 6.52 -14.09
CA THR A 86 -1.48 6.86 -13.76
C THR A 86 -0.51 6.11 -14.66
N ALA A 87 -0.72 4.79 -14.86
CA ALA A 87 0.09 4.00 -15.79
C ALA A 87 0.11 4.57 -17.21
N ARG A 88 -1.05 4.98 -17.74
CA ARG A 88 -1.15 5.62 -19.07
C ARG A 88 -0.40 6.95 -19.10
N SER A 89 -0.48 7.74 -18.03
CA SER A 89 0.17 9.05 -17.95
C SER A 89 1.70 8.96 -17.85
N ILE A 90 2.23 7.97 -17.13
CA ILE A 90 3.68 7.82 -16.93
C ILE A 90 4.37 7.04 -18.06
N SER A 91 3.68 6.07 -18.67
CA SER A 91 4.29 5.12 -19.60
C SER A 91 5.02 5.77 -20.81
N PRO A 92 4.55 6.90 -21.41
CA PRO A 92 5.27 7.53 -22.52
C PRO A 92 6.63 8.13 -22.13
N TYR A 93 6.82 8.39 -20.85
CA TYR A 93 8.01 9.08 -20.32
C TYR A 93 8.99 8.16 -19.58
N LEU A 94 8.70 6.83 -19.52
CA LEU A 94 9.60 5.89 -18.86
C LEU A 94 10.95 5.80 -19.59
N SER A 95 12.03 5.98 -18.83
CA SER A 95 13.40 5.77 -19.31
C SER A 95 13.81 4.31 -19.24
N LYS A 96 14.76 3.91 -20.09
CA LYS A 96 15.33 2.56 -20.04
C LYS A 96 16.04 2.32 -18.69
N GLY A 97 15.69 1.21 -18.04
CA GLY A 97 16.26 0.81 -16.75
C GLY A 97 15.53 1.37 -15.53
N VAL A 98 14.49 2.20 -15.71
CA VAL A 98 13.68 2.71 -14.58
C VAL A 98 12.98 1.57 -13.85
N THR A 99 12.87 1.68 -12.53
CA THR A 99 12.10 0.72 -11.70
C THR A 99 10.72 1.29 -11.38
N VAL A 100 9.66 0.64 -11.85
CA VAL A 100 8.26 1.00 -11.54
C VAL A 100 7.74 0.06 -10.46
N ILE A 101 7.23 0.63 -9.37
CA ILE A 101 6.73 -0.13 -8.22
C ILE A 101 5.29 0.31 -7.92
N LEU A 102 4.35 -0.64 -7.92
CA LEU A 102 3.00 -0.39 -7.44
C LEU A 102 2.96 -0.59 -5.92
N GLU A 103 2.50 0.41 -5.18
CA GLU A 103 2.30 0.36 -3.72
C GLU A 103 0.82 0.38 -3.31
N SER A 104 -0.04 0.87 -4.19
CA SER A 104 -1.48 0.90 -3.93
C SER A 104 -2.02 -0.50 -3.63
N THR A 105 -2.93 -0.62 -2.65
CA THR A 105 -3.58 -1.90 -2.33
C THR A 105 -4.42 -2.37 -3.51
N THR A 106 -4.21 -3.61 -3.92
CA THR A 106 -4.86 -4.23 -5.07
C THR A 106 -5.09 -5.72 -4.84
N TYR A 107 -5.73 -6.42 -5.78
CA TYR A 107 -5.85 -7.87 -5.76
C TYR A 107 -4.68 -8.56 -6.48
N PRO A 108 -4.39 -9.84 -6.15
CA PRO A 108 -3.33 -10.59 -6.80
C PRO A 108 -3.49 -10.66 -8.32
N GLY A 109 -2.46 -10.24 -9.04
CA GLY A 109 -2.41 -10.15 -10.48
C GLY A 109 -2.56 -8.73 -11.05
N THR A 110 -2.91 -7.74 -10.26
CA THR A 110 -3.07 -6.35 -10.75
C THR A 110 -1.79 -5.83 -11.40
N THR A 111 -0.64 -6.03 -10.76
CA THR A 111 0.65 -5.55 -11.28
C THR A 111 1.00 -6.22 -12.61
N GLU A 112 0.77 -7.54 -12.71
CA GLU A 112 1.19 -8.33 -13.85
C GLU A 112 0.18 -8.31 -15.01
N ASP A 113 -1.12 -8.40 -14.71
CA ASP A 113 -2.15 -8.58 -15.72
C ASP A 113 -2.77 -7.26 -16.20
N GLU A 114 -2.83 -6.25 -15.30
CA GLU A 114 -3.49 -4.97 -15.59
C GLU A 114 -2.47 -3.84 -15.84
N LEU A 115 -1.52 -3.65 -14.92
CA LEU A 115 -0.57 -2.55 -14.97
C LEU A 115 0.51 -2.74 -16.04
N ARG A 116 1.15 -3.92 -16.07
CA ARG A 116 2.25 -4.24 -17.00
C ARG A 116 1.89 -4.00 -18.46
N PRO A 117 0.76 -4.50 -19.02
CA PRO A 117 0.44 -4.30 -20.42
C PRO A 117 0.34 -2.82 -20.83
N ILE A 118 -0.17 -1.96 -19.93
CA ILE A 118 -0.28 -0.52 -20.17
C ILE A 118 1.10 0.13 -20.22
N LEU A 119 1.96 -0.21 -19.25
CA LEU A 119 3.32 0.32 -19.20
C LEU A 119 4.13 -0.10 -20.44
N GLU A 120 4.05 -1.38 -20.84
CA GLU A 120 4.72 -1.90 -22.04
C GLU A 120 4.21 -1.24 -23.33
N ALA A 121 2.89 -1.07 -23.45
CA ALA A 121 2.28 -0.45 -24.64
C ALA A 121 2.69 1.03 -24.79
N GLY A 122 2.68 1.80 -23.69
CA GLY A 122 3.00 3.22 -23.72
C GLY A 122 4.49 3.52 -23.86
N SER A 123 5.34 2.77 -23.16
CA SER A 123 6.80 2.95 -23.20
C SER A 123 7.48 2.31 -24.43
N LYS A 124 6.81 1.38 -25.11
CA LYS A 124 7.38 0.52 -26.16
C LYS A 124 8.53 -0.37 -25.65
N MET A 125 8.61 -0.59 -24.34
CA MET A 125 9.60 -1.44 -23.70
C MET A 125 8.94 -2.67 -23.06
N LYS A 126 9.73 -3.70 -22.77
CA LYS A 126 9.28 -4.89 -22.05
C LYS A 126 9.71 -4.84 -20.59
N ALA A 127 8.80 -5.24 -19.71
CA ALA A 127 9.11 -5.39 -18.30
C ALA A 127 10.14 -6.50 -18.08
N GLY A 128 11.15 -6.24 -17.26
CA GLY A 128 12.28 -7.12 -17.01
C GLY A 128 13.46 -6.94 -17.98
N GLU A 129 13.29 -6.17 -19.06
CA GLU A 129 14.33 -5.91 -20.07
C GLU A 129 14.57 -4.41 -20.27
N GLY A 130 13.52 -3.66 -20.59
CA GLY A 130 13.58 -2.22 -20.84
C GLY A 130 13.33 -1.39 -19.59
N PHE A 131 12.45 -1.85 -18.71
CA PHE A 131 12.19 -1.30 -17.37
C PHE A 131 11.93 -2.44 -16.39
N TYR A 132 12.02 -2.15 -15.09
CA TYR A 132 11.78 -3.15 -14.05
C TYR A 132 10.41 -2.90 -13.40
N LEU A 133 9.69 -3.99 -13.04
CA LEU A 133 8.35 -3.91 -12.49
C LEU A 133 8.24 -4.72 -11.20
N ALA A 134 7.71 -4.11 -10.15
CA ALA A 134 7.56 -4.73 -8.84
C ALA A 134 6.25 -4.27 -8.15
N TYR A 135 5.89 -4.99 -7.10
CA TYR A 135 4.85 -4.61 -6.15
C TYR A 135 5.40 -4.62 -4.73
N SER A 136 5.03 -3.62 -3.95
CA SER A 136 5.39 -3.54 -2.54
C SER A 136 4.30 -2.81 -1.76
N PRO A 137 3.51 -3.50 -0.92
CA PRO A 137 2.40 -2.87 -0.21
C PRO A 137 2.87 -1.86 0.84
N GLU A 138 2.09 -0.79 1.01
CA GLU A 138 2.23 0.07 2.19
C GLU A 138 1.66 -0.63 3.43
N ARG A 139 2.44 -0.64 4.52
CA ARG A 139 2.12 -1.31 5.79
C ARG A 139 2.15 -0.35 6.98
N GLU A 140 2.24 0.96 6.74
CA GLU A 140 2.21 1.98 7.78
C GLU A 140 0.89 1.93 8.56
N ASP A 141 0.97 2.13 9.87
CA ASP A 141 -0.17 2.34 10.75
C ASP A 141 -0.23 3.82 11.19
N PRO A 142 -0.99 4.66 10.47
CA PRO A 142 -1.07 6.09 10.77
C PRO A 142 -1.66 6.41 12.15
N GLY A 143 -2.32 5.44 12.79
CA GLY A 143 -2.88 5.57 14.13
C GLY A 143 -1.85 5.36 15.25
N ASN A 144 -0.68 4.82 14.93
CA ASN A 144 0.37 4.54 15.90
C ASN A 144 1.49 5.59 15.82
N ALA A 145 1.57 6.44 16.83
CA ALA A 145 2.59 7.51 16.90
C ALA A 145 4.04 6.98 16.97
N ASP A 146 4.23 5.75 17.43
CA ASP A 146 5.56 5.10 17.52
C ASP A 146 5.94 4.38 16.20
N SER A 147 5.04 4.35 15.22
CA SER A 147 5.28 3.74 13.93
C SER A 147 6.32 4.54 13.14
N GLN A 148 7.47 3.93 12.89
CA GLN A 148 8.53 4.51 12.06
C GLN A 148 8.59 3.76 10.73
N VAL A 149 8.27 4.44 9.63
CA VAL A 149 8.23 3.86 8.27
C VAL A 149 9.50 3.05 7.94
N ALA A 150 10.67 3.56 8.33
CA ALA A 150 11.95 2.89 8.08
C ALA A 150 12.08 1.52 8.76
N LYS A 151 11.42 1.31 9.91
CA LYS A 151 11.51 0.10 10.73
C LYS A 151 10.44 -0.95 10.43
N ILE A 152 9.39 -0.56 9.69
CA ILE A 152 8.37 -1.54 9.29
C ILE A 152 8.95 -2.43 8.19
N PRO A 153 9.02 -3.77 8.39
CA PRO A 153 9.52 -4.66 7.36
C PRO A 153 8.70 -4.53 6.08
N LYS A 154 9.33 -4.25 4.95
CA LYS A 154 8.64 -4.01 3.69
C LYS A 154 8.68 -5.24 2.79
N VAL A 155 7.50 -5.76 2.45
CA VAL A 155 7.34 -6.91 1.54
C VAL A 155 7.55 -6.44 0.10
N ILE A 156 8.32 -7.19 -0.70
CA ILE A 156 8.60 -6.84 -2.10
C ILE A 156 8.49 -8.07 -2.98
N GLY A 157 7.69 -7.98 -4.05
CA GLY A 157 7.60 -8.96 -5.12
C GLY A 157 8.02 -8.35 -6.46
N GLY A 158 8.89 -9.01 -7.18
CA GLY A 158 9.27 -8.60 -8.54
C GLY A 158 8.52 -9.38 -9.61
N TYR A 159 8.31 -8.78 -10.79
CA TYR A 159 7.79 -9.47 -11.96
C TYR A 159 8.77 -10.54 -12.47
N THR A 160 10.06 -10.25 -12.42
CA THR A 160 11.16 -11.20 -12.63
C THR A 160 12.15 -11.09 -11.47
N GLN A 161 13.09 -12.04 -11.40
CA GLN A 161 14.15 -11.99 -10.39
C GLN A 161 14.95 -10.67 -10.48
N THR A 162 15.28 -10.23 -11.70
CA THR A 162 15.98 -8.95 -11.91
C THR A 162 15.13 -7.76 -11.46
N CYS A 163 13.81 -7.78 -11.70
CA CYS A 163 12.90 -6.76 -11.21
C CYS A 163 12.89 -6.69 -9.69
N LEU A 164 12.88 -7.85 -9.01
CA LEU A 164 12.97 -7.92 -7.55
C LEU A 164 14.26 -7.30 -7.03
N GLU A 165 15.39 -7.64 -7.63
CA GLU A 165 16.71 -7.11 -7.24
C GLU A 165 16.81 -5.59 -7.39
N GLN A 166 16.24 -5.02 -8.45
CA GLN A 166 16.21 -3.57 -8.63
C GLN A 166 15.27 -2.89 -7.62
N ALA A 167 14.08 -3.46 -7.36
CA ALA A 167 13.17 -2.93 -6.34
C ALA A 167 13.80 -2.97 -4.93
N ILE A 168 14.54 -4.04 -4.60
CA ILE A 168 15.31 -4.14 -3.35
C ILE A 168 16.30 -2.97 -3.25
N LYS A 169 17.07 -2.67 -4.30
CA LYS A 169 18.02 -1.54 -4.28
C LYS A 169 17.34 -0.20 -4.03
N VAL A 170 16.14 0.01 -4.61
CA VAL A 170 15.37 1.23 -4.35
C VAL A 170 15.01 1.34 -2.86
N TYR A 171 14.42 0.30 -2.28
CA TYR A 171 13.96 0.37 -0.89
C TYR A 171 15.09 0.34 0.15
N GLN A 172 16.25 -0.26 -0.15
CA GLN A 172 17.42 -0.25 0.74
C GLN A 172 17.91 1.17 1.07
N ILE A 173 17.57 2.16 0.26
CA ILE A 173 17.91 3.57 0.53
C ILE A 173 17.21 4.07 1.81
N ALA A 174 15.99 3.60 2.09
CA ALA A 174 15.12 4.23 3.07
C ALA A 174 14.51 3.27 4.12
N ILE A 175 14.59 1.95 3.88
CA ILE A 175 13.93 0.92 4.69
C ILE A 175 14.97 -0.05 5.25
N GLU A 176 14.93 -0.29 6.56
CA GLU A 176 15.92 -1.10 7.28
C GLU A 176 15.76 -2.60 6.99
N GLN A 177 14.52 -3.09 6.88
CA GLN A 177 14.25 -4.51 6.69
C GLN A 177 13.36 -4.75 5.47
N LEU A 178 13.85 -5.56 4.54
CA LEU A 178 13.15 -5.96 3.34
C LEU A 178 12.80 -7.46 3.40
N VAL A 179 11.60 -7.81 2.94
CA VAL A 179 11.08 -9.18 2.91
C VAL A 179 10.75 -9.54 1.46
N PRO A 180 11.72 -10.06 0.70
CA PRO A 180 11.47 -10.49 -0.66
C PRO A 180 10.53 -11.70 -0.70
N VAL A 181 9.59 -11.69 -1.65
CA VAL A 181 8.68 -12.80 -1.93
C VAL A 181 8.76 -13.21 -3.40
N SER A 182 8.22 -14.38 -3.73
CA SER A 182 8.42 -15.04 -5.02
C SER A 182 7.82 -14.34 -6.24
N SER A 183 6.86 -13.42 -6.05
CA SER A 183 6.16 -12.73 -7.15
C SER A 183 5.43 -11.48 -6.67
N CYS A 184 5.03 -10.61 -7.60
CA CYS A 184 4.11 -9.50 -7.31
C CYS A 184 2.80 -10.02 -6.70
N ARG A 185 2.25 -11.12 -7.22
CA ARG A 185 1.00 -11.74 -6.72
C ARG A 185 1.10 -12.15 -5.26
N ALA A 186 2.24 -12.72 -4.83
CA ALA A 186 2.46 -13.08 -3.44
C ALA A 186 2.51 -11.86 -2.53
N ALA A 187 3.14 -10.77 -2.96
CA ALA A 187 3.18 -9.52 -2.21
C ALA A 187 1.81 -8.84 -2.14
N GLU A 188 1.03 -8.83 -3.23
CA GLU A 188 -0.36 -8.35 -3.27
C GLU A 188 -1.25 -9.16 -2.31
N ALA A 189 -1.15 -10.50 -2.34
CA ALA A 189 -1.90 -11.39 -1.45
C ALA A 189 -1.55 -11.17 0.02
N THR A 190 -0.28 -10.90 0.34
CA THR A 190 0.17 -10.64 1.72
C THR A 190 -0.57 -9.45 2.32
N LYS A 191 -0.71 -8.34 1.59
CA LYS A 191 -1.44 -7.15 2.05
C LYS A 191 -2.91 -7.45 2.35
N LEU A 192 -3.57 -8.17 1.46
CA LEU A 192 -4.97 -8.55 1.65
C LEU A 192 -5.14 -9.47 2.86
N LEU A 193 -4.25 -10.46 3.03
CA LEU A 193 -4.29 -11.36 4.19
C LEU A 193 -4.18 -10.59 5.50
N GLU A 194 -3.25 -9.64 5.62
CA GLU A 194 -3.08 -8.82 6.83
C GLU A 194 -4.35 -8.04 7.19
N ASN A 195 -5.01 -7.44 6.21
CA ASN A 195 -6.21 -6.65 6.45
C ASN A 195 -7.46 -7.52 6.66
N ILE A 196 -7.59 -8.64 5.94
CA ILE A 196 -8.66 -9.63 6.15
C ILE A 196 -8.53 -10.26 7.53
N PHE A 197 -7.32 -10.61 7.98
CA PHE A 197 -7.10 -11.13 9.33
C PHE A 197 -7.65 -10.17 10.40
N ARG A 198 -7.38 -8.87 10.27
CA ARG A 198 -7.94 -7.86 11.20
C ARG A 198 -9.47 -7.78 11.09
N CYS A 199 -10.01 -7.71 9.86
CA CYS A 199 -11.45 -7.65 9.62
C CYS A 199 -12.18 -8.79 10.31
N VAL A 200 -11.78 -10.03 10.05
CA VAL A 200 -12.41 -11.24 10.59
C VAL A 200 -12.33 -11.29 12.11
N ASN A 201 -11.19 -10.96 12.70
CA ASN A 201 -11.03 -11.00 14.16
C ASN A 201 -11.81 -9.89 14.87
N ILE A 202 -11.91 -8.70 14.25
CA ILE A 202 -12.77 -7.62 14.80
C ILE A 202 -14.25 -8.01 14.71
N ALA A 203 -14.68 -8.59 13.58
CA ALA A 203 -16.06 -9.08 13.43
C ALA A 203 -16.38 -10.15 14.49
N LEU A 204 -15.47 -11.11 14.70
CA LEU A 204 -15.61 -12.16 15.70
C LEU A 204 -15.81 -11.57 17.11
N VAL A 205 -14.93 -10.66 17.56
CA VAL A 205 -15.07 -10.12 18.93
C VAL A 205 -16.29 -9.20 19.08
N ASN A 206 -16.72 -8.53 18.01
CA ASN A 206 -17.96 -7.75 18.00
C ASN A 206 -19.19 -8.65 18.16
N GLU A 207 -19.24 -9.80 17.48
CA GLU A 207 -20.32 -10.78 17.63
C GLU A 207 -20.30 -11.41 19.02
N LEU A 208 -19.15 -11.84 19.51
CA LEU A 208 -18.98 -12.38 20.86
C LEU A 208 -19.41 -11.40 21.95
N LYS A 209 -19.16 -10.09 21.78
CA LYS A 209 -19.64 -9.06 22.70
C LYS A 209 -21.17 -9.12 22.85
N ILE A 210 -21.92 -9.25 21.76
CA ILE A 210 -23.39 -9.30 21.78
C ILE A 210 -23.87 -10.59 22.45
N ILE A 211 -23.24 -11.73 22.14
CA ILE A 211 -23.56 -13.03 22.72
C ILE A 211 -23.33 -13.03 24.23
N TYR A 212 -22.13 -12.63 24.67
CA TYR A 212 -21.74 -12.66 26.08
C TYR A 212 -22.54 -11.64 26.92
N GLN A 213 -22.86 -10.49 26.34
CA GLN A 213 -23.77 -9.53 27.01
C GLN A 213 -25.13 -10.17 27.36
N LYS A 214 -25.71 -11.00 26.47
CA LYS A 214 -26.96 -11.74 26.73
C LYS A 214 -26.77 -12.85 27.75
N MET A 215 -25.57 -13.37 27.92
CA MET A 215 -25.22 -14.40 28.89
C MET A 215 -24.83 -13.82 30.27
N GLY A 216 -24.75 -12.48 30.39
CA GLY A 216 -24.28 -11.83 31.60
C GLY A 216 -22.78 -11.95 31.85
N VAL A 217 -22.01 -12.19 30.79
CA VAL A 217 -20.53 -12.32 30.83
C VAL A 217 -19.89 -11.05 30.27
N ASP A 218 -18.86 -10.54 30.93
CA ASP A 218 -18.07 -9.39 30.47
C ASP A 218 -17.04 -9.83 29.42
N ILE A 219 -17.21 -9.41 28.18
CA ILE A 219 -16.28 -9.71 27.08
C ILE A 219 -14.86 -9.17 27.34
N TRP A 220 -14.73 -8.03 28.02
CA TRP A 220 -13.43 -7.43 28.31
C TRP A 220 -12.62 -8.31 29.28
N GLU A 221 -13.25 -8.82 30.33
CA GLU A 221 -12.64 -9.77 31.26
C GLU A 221 -12.22 -11.05 30.52
N VAL A 222 -13.06 -11.56 29.63
CA VAL A 222 -12.76 -12.75 28.83
C VAL A 222 -11.55 -12.54 27.94
N ILE A 223 -11.46 -11.39 27.23
CA ILE A 223 -10.33 -11.08 26.36
C ILE A 223 -9.04 -10.93 27.16
N GLU A 224 -9.04 -10.20 28.29
CA GLU A 224 -7.86 -10.02 29.13
C GLU A 224 -7.39 -11.35 29.73
N SER A 225 -8.32 -12.23 30.12
CA SER A 225 -7.99 -13.56 30.59
C SER A 225 -7.39 -14.42 29.47
N ALA A 226 -7.98 -14.42 28.29
CA ALA A 226 -7.48 -15.18 27.13
C ALA A 226 -6.09 -14.72 26.67
N LYS A 227 -5.80 -13.42 26.77
CA LYS A 227 -4.51 -12.79 26.43
C LYS A 227 -3.35 -13.33 27.28
N THR A 228 -3.62 -13.87 28.45
CA THR A 228 -2.60 -14.48 29.30
C THR A 228 -2.01 -15.75 28.71
N LYS A 229 -2.70 -16.37 27.73
CA LYS A 229 -2.18 -17.54 27.02
C LYS A 229 -1.02 -17.15 26.11
N PRO A 230 0.18 -17.73 26.26
CA PRO A 230 1.38 -17.29 25.57
C PRO A 230 1.45 -17.71 24.08
N PHE A 231 0.46 -18.44 23.55
CA PHE A 231 0.43 -18.92 22.17
C PHE A 231 -1.01 -19.10 21.65
N GLY A 232 -1.18 -18.99 20.33
CA GLY A 232 -2.44 -19.31 19.64
C GLY A 232 -3.61 -18.34 19.90
N TYR A 233 -3.34 -17.18 20.51
CA TYR A 233 -4.30 -16.11 20.71
C TYR A 233 -3.65 -14.74 20.52
N MET A 234 -4.29 -13.89 19.71
CA MET A 234 -3.96 -12.49 19.56
C MET A 234 -5.20 -11.68 19.96
N PRO A 235 -5.12 -10.77 20.94
CA PRO A 235 -6.28 -10.04 21.42
C PRO A 235 -6.76 -9.01 20.39
N PHE A 236 -8.06 -9.01 20.13
CA PHE A 236 -8.81 -7.95 19.48
C PHE A 236 -9.90 -7.48 20.43
N TYR A 237 -10.25 -6.19 20.33
CA TYR A 237 -11.22 -5.59 21.22
C TYR A 237 -12.47 -5.14 20.46
N PRO A 238 -13.67 -5.38 20.99
CA PRO A 238 -14.90 -4.99 20.34
C PRO A 238 -15.04 -3.46 20.28
N GLY A 239 -15.62 -2.98 19.19
CA GLY A 239 -15.92 -1.58 18.94
C GLY A 239 -17.29 -1.38 18.29
N PRO A 240 -17.60 -0.16 17.80
CA PRO A 240 -18.87 0.13 17.12
C PRO A 240 -18.94 -0.44 15.68
N GLY A 241 -17.87 -1.02 15.19
CA GLY A 241 -17.71 -1.60 13.85
C GLY A 241 -16.26 -1.91 13.54
N LEU A 242 -15.92 -2.10 12.26
CA LEU A 242 -14.55 -2.41 11.84
C LEU A 242 -13.59 -1.22 11.97
N GLY A 243 -14.09 -0.02 11.69
CA GLY A 243 -13.28 1.21 11.72
C GLY A 243 -12.23 1.30 10.59
N GLY A 244 -11.67 2.50 10.42
CA GLY A 244 -10.63 2.75 9.43
C GLY A 244 -11.14 2.82 7.99
N HIS A 245 -10.20 3.02 7.05
CA HIS A 245 -10.50 3.12 5.62
C HIS A 245 -10.25 1.78 4.89
N CYS A 246 -9.14 1.10 5.20
CA CYS A 246 -8.69 -0.09 4.46
C CYS A 246 -9.43 -1.36 4.87
N ILE A 247 -9.69 -1.55 6.19
CA ILE A 247 -10.30 -2.80 6.71
C ILE A 247 -11.69 -3.05 6.11
N PRO A 248 -12.59 -2.06 5.95
CA PRO A 248 -13.88 -2.26 5.30
C PRO A 248 -13.84 -2.43 3.77
N ILE A 249 -12.68 -2.19 3.13
CA ILE A 249 -12.53 -2.16 1.67
C ILE A 249 -11.80 -3.40 1.14
N ASP A 250 -10.66 -3.73 1.72
CA ASP A 250 -9.74 -4.74 1.19
C ASP A 250 -10.33 -6.16 1.12
N PRO A 251 -11.23 -6.62 2.04
CA PRO A 251 -11.90 -7.90 1.89
C PRO A 251 -12.68 -8.05 0.58
N PHE A 252 -13.31 -6.96 0.09
CA PHE A 252 -14.03 -6.97 -1.17
C PHE A 252 -13.11 -7.17 -2.40
N TYR A 253 -11.87 -6.73 -2.32
CA TYR A 253 -10.86 -6.98 -3.35
C TYR A 253 -10.63 -8.48 -3.54
N LEU A 254 -10.46 -9.22 -2.43
CA LEU A 254 -10.27 -10.66 -2.50
C LEU A 254 -11.53 -11.40 -2.92
N SER A 255 -12.70 -11.05 -2.35
CA SER A 255 -13.99 -11.67 -2.70
C SER A 255 -14.31 -11.50 -4.17
N TRP A 256 -14.12 -10.29 -4.72
CA TRP A 256 -14.32 -10.01 -6.13
C TRP A 256 -13.39 -10.84 -7.01
N LYS A 257 -12.10 -10.90 -6.65
CA LYS A 257 -11.11 -11.68 -7.40
C LYS A 257 -11.38 -13.19 -7.32
N ALA A 258 -11.77 -13.70 -6.15
CA ALA A 258 -12.10 -15.11 -5.94
C ALA A 258 -13.23 -15.58 -6.86
N ARG A 259 -14.27 -14.76 -7.06
CA ARG A 259 -15.39 -15.07 -7.97
C ARG A 259 -14.93 -15.27 -9.42
N GLN A 260 -13.88 -14.59 -9.87
CA GLN A 260 -13.29 -14.80 -11.20
C GLN A 260 -12.67 -16.20 -11.35
N TYR A 261 -12.31 -16.83 -10.23
CA TYR A 261 -11.80 -18.21 -10.17
C TYR A 261 -12.89 -19.23 -9.76
N GLY A 262 -14.17 -18.82 -9.79
CA GLY A 262 -15.30 -19.69 -9.45
C GLY A 262 -15.41 -20.00 -7.95
N MET A 263 -14.83 -19.17 -7.07
CA MET A 263 -14.82 -19.36 -5.63
C MET A 263 -15.59 -18.24 -4.92
N ASP A 264 -16.41 -18.60 -3.93
CA ASP A 264 -17.02 -17.66 -3.00
C ASP A 264 -16.18 -17.55 -1.73
N ALA A 265 -15.80 -16.32 -1.36
CA ALA A 265 -15.03 -16.06 -0.15
C ALA A 265 -15.94 -15.94 1.09
N ARG A 266 -16.74 -16.98 1.37
CA ARG A 266 -17.85 -16.97 2.36
C ARG A 266 -17.43 -16.43 3.74
N PHE A 267 -16.31 -16.92 4.25
CA PHE A 267 -15.80 -16.53 5.57
C PHE A 267 -15.37 -15.06 5.62
N VAL A 268 -14.80 -14.57 4.53
CA VAL A 268 -14.35 -13.18 4.39
C VAL A 268 -15.55 -12.24 4.20
N GLU A 269 -16.58 -12.68 3.46
CA GLU A 269 -17.80 -11.89 3.21
C GLU A 269 -18.72 -11.83 4.41
N LEU A 270 -18.65 -12.81 5.32
CA LEU A 270 -19.44 -12.84 6.55
C LEU A 270 -18.92 -11.84 7.60
N ALA A 271 -17.65 -11.55 7.60
CA ALA A 271 -17.00 -10.64 8.52
C ALA A 271 -17.24 -9.17 8.17
#